data_88a59a22dbd0c457673f633bffce780a
#
_entry.id   88a59a22dbd0c457673f633bffce780a
#
_cell.length_a   1.000
_cell.length_b   1.000
_cell.length_c   1.000
_cell.angle_alpha   90.00
_cell.angle_beta   90.00
_cell.angle_gamma   90.00
#
_symmetry.space_group_name_H-M   'P 1'
#
loop_
_entity.id
_entity.type
_entity.pdbx_description
1 polymer ?
#
loop_
_entity_poly.entity_id
_entity_poly.type
_entity_poly.pdbx_seq_one_letter_code
_entity_poly.pdbx_strand_id
1 'polypeptide(L)'
;TISKNLLKLLKGKKLVFHNASFDVQFIKNYLGIDLLPDVWVDTGLLVHTVFEEGAFGYGNPFGLKSIAKMNQEELGLDVEKAANEEQVELKESIKGNGGSVTKELYEIYKADLAILSKYASADTDLTLRICNLYLKKLKDEGLEKFFFEDEVMPIYREVTVPMESYGVDLDVDLIEKIHSEIVIDQRENKQIVMKSLTEYCTPEEIT
;
A
#
# COMPACT_ATOMS: atom_id res chain seq x y z
N THR A 1 5.26 -22.89 -16.67
CA THR A 1 4.42 -22.34 -15.59
C THR A 1 4.69 -20.85 -15.41
N ILE A 2 3.71 -20.09 -14.94
CA ILE A 2 3.81 -18.64 -14.69
C ILE A 2 5.00 -18.34 -13.80
N SER A 3 5.18 -19.07 -12.70
CA SER A 3 6.30 -18.90 -11.75
C SER A 3 7.68 -19.01 -12.42
N LYS A 4 7.88 -19.99 -13.31
CA LYS A 4 9.17 -20.13 -14.03
C LYS A 4 9.47 -18.96 -14.96
N ASN A 5 8.46 -18.44 -15.64
CA ASN A 5 8.62 -17.30 -16.54
C ASN A 5 8.89 -16.02 -15.73
N LEU A 6 8.18 -15.80 -14.66
CA LEU A 6 8.38 -14.66 -13.76
C LEU A 6 9.80 -14.69 -13.16
N LEU A 7 10.21 -15.84 -12.61
CA LEU A 7 11.55 -16.00 -12.06
C LEU A 7 12.64 -15.70 -13.12
N LYS A 8 12.47 -16.18 -14.36
CA LYS A 8 13.42 -15.91 -15.45
C LYS A 8 13.53 -14.43 -15.80
N LEU A 9 12.41 -13.69 -15.68
CA LEU A 9 12.38 -12.25 -15.99
C LEU A 9 13.00 -11.40 -14.87
N LEU A 10 12.76 -11.76 -13.61
CA LEU A 10 13.05 -10.89 -12.45
C LEU A 10 14.35 -11.23 -11.72
N LYS A 11 14.71 -12.52 -11.62
CA LYS A 11 15.88 -12.95 -10.85
C LYS A 11 17.19 -12.33 -11.37
N GLY A 12 17.99 -11.79 -10.45
CA GLY A 12 19.26 -11.14 -10.73
C GLY A 12 19.12 -9.77 -11.41
N LYS A 13 17.93 -9.19 -11.39
CA LYS A 13 17.69 -7.80 -11.81
C LYS A 13 17.65 -6.90 -10.57
N LYS A 14 18.01 -5.63 -10.75
CA LYS A 14 17.76 -4.61 -9.75
C LYS A 14 16.28 -4.27 -9.78
N LEU A 15 15.53 -4.74 -8.80
CA LEU A 15 14.09 -4.56 -8.73
C LEU A 15 13.74 -3.28 -7.98
N VAL A 16 12.82 -2.52 -8.52
CA VAL A 16 12.25 -1.32 -7.91
C VAL A 16 10.80 -1.58 -7.58
N PHE A 17 10.43 -1.32 -6.34
CA PHE A 17 9.06 -1.47 -5.85
C PHE A 17 8.59 -0.19 -5.16
N HIS A 18 7.31 -0.14 -4.91
CA HIS A 18 6.71 0.79 -3.96
C HIS A 18 6.01 -0.02 -2.87
N ASN A 19 6.51 0.02 -1.64
CA ASN A 19 6.11 -0.89 -0.55
C ASN A 19 6.45 -2.37 -0.85
N ALA A 20 7.71 -2.63 -1.15
CA ALA A 20 8.22 -3.93 -1.60
C ALA A 20 7.91 -5.09 -0.65
N SER A 21 7.82 -4.85 0.66
CA SER A 21 7.50 -5.86 1.67
C SER A 21 6.22 -6.63 1.31
N PHE A 22 5.17 -5.92 0.86
CA PHE A 22 3.93 -6.55 0.44
C PHE A 22 4.13 -7.48 -0.78
N ASP A 23 4.76 -6.98 -1.85
CA ASP A 23 4.90 -7.71 -3.10
C ASP A 23 5.82 -8.93 -2.96
N VAL A 24 6.97 -8.75 -2.30
CA VAL A 24 7.95 -9.85 -2.17
C VAL A 24 7.41 -10.97 -1.28
N GLN A 25 6.68 -10.65 -0.21
CA GLN A 25 6.06 -11.65 0.66
C GLN A 25 4.93 -12.38 -0.06
N PHE A 26 4.10 -11.65 -0.80
CA PHE A 26 3.03 -12.24 -1.60
C PHE A 26 3.59 -13.20 -2.66
N ILE A 27 4.59 -12.78 -3.43
CA ILE A 27 5.24 -13.59 -4.46
C ILE A 27 5.92 -14.82 -3.84
N LYS A 28 6.57 -14.67 -2.68
CA LYS A 28 7.20 -15.78 -1.96
C LYS A 28 6.17 -16.80 -1.48
N ASN A 29 5.08 -16.35 -0.87
CA ASN A 29 4.07 -17.23 -0.29
C ASN A 29 3.24 -17.95 -1.35
N TYR A 30 2.89 -17.31 -2.46
CA TYR A 30 2.01 -17.90 -3.48
C TYR A 30 2.76 -18.55 -4.64
N LEU A 31 3.95 -18.08 -4.97
CA LEU A 31 4.71 -18.57 -6.13
C LEU A 31 5.99 -19.32 -5.72
N GLY A 32 6.39 -19.26 -4.45
CA GLY A 32 7.63 -19.87 -3.96
C GLY A 32 8.90 -19.17 -4.47
N ILE A 33 8.80 -17.89 -4.87
CA ILE A 33 9.91 -17.12 -5.43
C ILE A 33 10.34 -16.07 -4.41
N ASP A 34 11.58 -16.17 -3.93
CA ASP A 34 12.17 -15.15 -3.06
C ASP A 34 12.86 -14.10 -3.92
N LEU A 35 12.29 -12.89 -3.99
CA LEU A 35 12.81 -11.74 -4.70
C LEU A 35 13.46 -10.71 -3.76
N LEU A 36 13.40 -10.91 -2.44
CA LEU A 36 13.92 -9.95 -1.46
C LEU A 36 15.40 -9.60 -1.69
N PRO A 37 16.30 -10.56 -2.03
CA PRO A 37 17.69 -10.23 -2.32
C PRO A 37 17.89 -9.34 -3.55
N ASP A 38 16.94 -9.36 -4.49
CA ASP A 38 17.01 -8.59 -5.73
C ASP A 38 16.33 -7.21 -5.60
N VAL A 39 15.67 -6.90 -4.46
CA VAL A 39 15.10 -5.57 -4.19
C VAL A 39 16.21 -4.55 -4.07
N TRP A 40 16.30 -3.69 -5.05
CA TRP A 40 17.30 -2.62 -5.07
C TRP A 40 16.80 -1.36 -4.39
N VAL A 41 15.57 -0.95 -4.69
CA VAL A 41 14.95 0.26 -4.14
C VAL A 41 13.48 -0.03 -3.80
N ASP A 42 13.08 0.42 -2.61
CA ASP A 42 11.70 0.72 -2.26
C ASP A 42 11.48 2.22 -2.35
N THR A 43 10.58 2.66 -3.23
CA THR A 43 10.37 4.09 -3.48
C THR A 43 9.69 4.80 -2.33
N GLY A 44 8.94 4.12 -1.49
CA GLY A 44 8.39 4.67 -0.26
C GLY A 44 9.52 5.06 0.71
N LEU A 45 10.47 4.14 0.95
CA LEU A 45 11.64 4.40 1.78
C LEU A 45 12.57 5.46 1.17
N LEU A 46 12.76 5.42 -0.15
CA LEU A 46 13.58 6.40 -0.86
C LEU A 46 13.04 7.82 -0.67
N VAL A 47 11.74 8.01 -0.86
CA VAL A 47 11.08 9.29 -0.65
C VAL A 47 11.17 9.72 0.82
N HIS A 48 10.91 8.80 1.74
CA HIS A 48 11.00 9.08 3.18
C HIS A 48 12.41 9.51 3.61
N THR A 49 13.45 8.95 2.99
CA THR A 49 14.85 9.31 3.31
C THR A 49 15.20 10.73 2.89
N VAL A 50 14.63 11.20 1.77
CA VAL A 50 14.94 12.54 1.21
C VAL A 50 14.07 13.63 1.83
N PHE A 51 12.85 13.30 2.27
CA PHE A 51 11.91 14.26 2.82
C PHE A 51 11.93 14.28 4.34
N GLU A 52 11.99 15.49 4.90
CA GLU A 52 11.79 15.70 6.33
C GLU A 52 10.33 15.37 6.74
N GLU A 53 10.21 14.76 7.91
CA GLU A 53 8.92 14.51 8.57
C GLU A 53 8.21 15.84 8.82
N GLY A 54 7.05 16.06 8.26
CA GLY A 54 6.27 17.29 8.38
C GLY A 54 6.07 18.06 7.08
N ALA A 55 6.81 17.75 6.02
CA ALA A 55 6.53 18.27 4.67
C ALA A 55 5.18 17.75 4.12
N PHE A 56 4.63 16.72 4.76
CA PHE A 56 3.40 16.05 4.35
C PHE A 56 2.26 16.36 5.33
N GLY A 57 1.10 16.72 4.79
CA GLY A 57 -0.13 16.90 5.56
C GLY A 57 -0.65 15.56 6.15
N TYR A 58 -1.81 15.61 6.80
CA TYR A 58 -2.48 14.42 7.33
C TYR A 58 -2.88 13.45 6.22
N GLY A 59 -2.68 12.14 6.46
CA GLY A 59 -3.05 11.09 5.54
C GLY A 59 -1.94 10.04 5.33
N ASN A 60 -1.91 9.40 4.16
CA ASN A 60 -0.80 8.55 3.74
C ASN A 60 0.10 9.30 2.73
N PRO A 61 1.04 10.11 3.20
CA PRO A 61 1.86 10.96 2.34
C PRO A 61 2.80 10.15 1.45
N PHE A 62 3.17 8.94 1.88
CA PHE A 62 4.11 8.05 1.18
C PHE A 62 3.43 7.06 0.24
N GLY A 63 2.11 7.14 0.05
CA GLY A 63 1.42 6.35 -0.96
C GLY A 63 1.82 6.80 -2.38
N LEU A 64 1.93 5.84 -3.31
CA LEU A 64 2.39 6.07 -4.69
C LEU A 64 1.73 7.26 -5.37
N LYS A 65 0.40 7.35 -5.32
CA LYS A 65 -0.36 8.44 -5.94
C LYS A 65 -0.18 9.77 -5.20
N SER A 66 0.03 9.75 -3.88
CA SER A 66 0.30 10.95 -3.09
C SER A 66 1.66 11.56 -3.46
N ILE A 67 2.70 10.72 -3.54
CA ILE A 67 4.04 11.14 -3.97
C ILE A 67 3.98 11.69 -5.40
N ALA A 68 3.27 11.01 -6.30
CA ALA A 68 3.13 11.46 -7.67
C ALA A 68 2.43 12.82 -7.78
N LYS A 69 1.36 13.04 -7.01
CA LYS A 69 0.63 14.32 -6.97
C LYS A 69 1.52 15.47 -6.48
N MET A 70 2.35 15.23 -5.47
CA MET A 70 3.28 16.26 -4.97
C MET A 70 4.36 16.64 -5.99
N ASN A 71 4.73 15.72 -6.86
CA ASN A 71 5.79 15.91 -7.85
C ASN A 71 5.27 15.98 -9.29
N GLN A 72 4.00 16.29 -9.49
CA GLN A 72 3.36 16.22 -10.82
C GLN A 72 4.04 17.11 -11.86
N GLU A 73 4.54 18.29 -11.48
CA GLU A 73 5.27 19.19 -12.36
C GLU A 73 6.61 18.58 -12.80
N GLU A 74 7.39 18.04 -11.87
CA GLU A 74 8.69 17.42 -12.16
C GLU A 74 8.53 16.11 -12.96
N LEU A 75 7.43 15.39 -12.73
CA LEU A 75 7.12 14.17 -13.45
C LEU A 75 6.48 14.43 -14.82
N GLY A 76 6.01 15.68 -15.08
CA GLY A 76 5.29 16.04 -16.30
C GLY A 76 3.97 15.28 -16.48
N LEU A 77 3.28 15.00 -15.37
CA LEU A 77 2.06 14.19 -15.35
C LEU A 77 0.90 14.95 -14.71
N ASP A 78 -0.27 14.88 -15.33
CA ASP A 78 -1.55 15.21 -14.66
C ASP A 78 -2.05 13.97 -13.92
N VAL A 79 -1.50 13.76 -12.72
CA VAL A 79 -1.74 12.56 -11.91
C VAL A 79 -3.20 12.45 -11.49
N GLU A 80 -3.85 13.58 -11.22
CA GLU A 80 -5.23 13.59 -10.73
C GLU A 80 -6.22 13.16 -11.82
N LYS A 81 -6.02 13.65 -13.03
CA LYS A 81 -6.83 13.28 -14.19
C LYS A 81 -6.61 11.81 -14.57
N ALA A 82 -5.36 11.39 -14.71
CA ALA A 82 -5.04 10.02 -15.08
C ALA A 82 -5.55 9.00 -14.03
N ALA A 83 -5.33 9.25 -12.73
CA ALA A 83 -5.78 8.36 -11.66
C ALA A 83 -7.31 8.26 -11.58
N ASN A 84 -8.03 9.36 -11.82
CA ASN A 84 -9.49 9.35 -11.80
C ASN A 84 -10.05 8.56 -13.00
N GLU A 85 -9.54 8.79 -14.20
CA GLU A 85 -9.97 8.08 -15.42
C GLU A 85 -9.73 6.56 -15.28
N GLU A 86 -8.55 6.16 -14.86
CA GLU A 86 -8.18 4.75 -14.65
C GLU A 86 -9.03 4.07 -13.57
N GLN A 87 -9.31 4.76 -12.46
CA GLN A 87 -10.15 4.19 -11.39
C GLN A 87 -11.61 4.06 -11.80
N VAL A 88 -12.15 5.00 -12.60
CA VAL A 88 -13.52 4.91 -13.12
C VAL A 88 -13.63 3.71 -14.05
N GLU A 89 -12.73 3.61 -15.04
CA GLU A 89 -12.70 2.50 -16.00
C GLU A 89 -12.60 1.13 -15.30
N LEU A 90 -11.72 1.03 -14.29
CA LEU A 90 -11.55 -0.19 -13.50
C LEU A 90 -12.81 -0.57 -12.71
N LYS A 91 -13.43 0.39 -12.02
CA LYS A 91 -14.65 0.17 -11.25
C LYS A 91 -15.84 -0.22 -12.14
N GLU A 92 -15.97 0.40 -13.30
CA GLU A 92 -17.01 0.07 -14.26
C GLU A 92 -16.84 -1.36 -14.81
N SER A 93 -15.61 -1.75 -15.13
CA SER A 93 -15.30 -3.12 -15.56
C SER A 93 -15.62 -4.16 -14.48
N ILE A 94 -15.23 -3.91 -13.22
CA ILE A 94 -15.56 -4.80 -12.10
C ILE A 94 -17.08 -4.97 -11.96
N LYS A 95 -17.83 -3.86 -11.97
CA LYS A 95 -19.30 -3.89 -11.85
C LYS A 95 -19.95 -4.58 -13.05
N GLY A 96 -19.47 -4.31 -14.27
CA GLY A 96 -19.94 -4.94 -15.50
C GLY A 96 -19.82 -6.47 -15.47
N ASN A 97 -18.78 -6.98 -14.82
CA ASN A 97 -18.54 -8.41 -14.62
C ASN A 97 -19.15 -8.96 -13.32
N GLY A 98 -20.10 -8.24 -12.71
CA GLY A 98 -20.83 -8.68 -11.52
C GLY A 98 -19.99 -8.65 -10.24
N GLY A 99 -18.98 -7.80 -10.17
CA GLY A 99 -18.14 -7.61 -9.00
C GLY A 99 -18.59 -6.45 -8.10
N SER A 100 -18.10 -6.46 -6.85
CA SER A 100 -18.29 -5.40 -5.86
C SER A 100 -17.10 -4.43 -5.84
N VAL A 101 -17.42 -3.14 -5.58
CA VAL A 101 -16.42 -2.05 -5.44
C VAL A 101 -16.67 -1.23 -4.16
N THR A 102 -17.14 -1.87 -3.09
CA THR A 102 -17.35 -1.22 -1.79
C THR A 102 -16.04 -1.20 -0.99
N LYS A 103 -16.05 -0.48 0.15
CA LYS A 103 -14.89 -0.47 1.06
C LYS A 103 -14.63 -1.82 1.70
N GLU A 104 -15.70 -2.57 1.95
CA GLU A 104 -15.68 -3.89 2.60
C GLU A 104 -15.30 -5.01 1.62
N LEU A 105 -15.64 -4.83 0.33
CA LEU A 105 -15.40 -5.83 -0.70
C LEU A 105 -15.03 -5.17 -2.02
N TYR A 106 -13.76 -5.29 -2.40
CA TYR A 106 -13.24 -4.77 -3.66
C TYR A 106 -12.69 -5.90 -4.52
N GLU A 107 -13.50 -6.38 -5.48
CA GLU A 107 -13.22 -7.58 -6.27
C GLU A 107 -12.44 -7.26 -7.56
N ILE A 108 -11.25 -6.71 -7.41
CA ILE A 108 -10.39 -6.27 -8.53
C ILE A 108 -10.12 -7.39 -9.55
N TYR A 109 -10.10 -8.63 -9.11
CA TYR A 109 -9.87 -9.81 -9.95
C TYR A 109 -10.98 -10.06 -10.98
N LYS A 110 -12.14 -9.41 -10.84
CA LYS A 110 -13.23 -9.46 -11.79
C LYS A 110 -13.12 -8.43 -12.92
N ALA A 111 -12.17 -7.52 -12.84
CA ALA A 111 -11.94 -6.58 -13.93
C ALA A 111 -11.44 -7.30 -15.20
N ASP A 112 -11.76 -6.73 -16.35
CA ASP A 112 -11.19 -7.18 -17.61
C ASP A 112 -9.68 -7.12 -17.58
N LEU A 113 -9.03 -8.17 -18.04
CA LEU A 113 -7.57 -8.30 -17.97
C LEU A 113 -6.85 -7.15 -18.68
N ALA A 114 -7.40 -6.63 -19.77
CA ALA A 114 -6.83 -5.51 -20.51
C ALA A 114 -6.84 -4.22 -19.66
N ILE A 115 -7.97 -3.94 -18.98
CA ILE A 115 -8.14 -2.77 -18.12
C ILE A 115 -7.26 -2.90 -16.88
N LEU A 116 -7.26 -4.08 -16.26
CA LEU A 116 -6.41 -4.36 -15.09
C LEU A 116 -4.91 -4.25 -15.45
N SER A 117 -4.50 -4.75 -16.62
CA SER A 117 -3.11 -4.65 -17.08
C SER A 117 -2.71 -3.21 -17.36
N LYS A 118 -3.59 -2.39 -17.92
CA LYS A 118 -3.35 -0.96 -18.14
C LYS A 118 -3.13 -0.24 -16.81
N TYR A 119 -4.02 -0.47 -15.84
CA TYR A 119 -3.89 0.08 -14.48
C TYR A 119 -2.58 -0.32 -13.79
N ALA A 120 -2.26 -1.62 -13.79
CA ALA A 120 -1.03 -2.13 -13.17
C ALA A 120 0.23 -1.61 -13.86
N SER A 121 0.20 -1.47 -15.20
CA SER A 121 1.33 -0.92 -15.96
C SER A 121 1.57 0.56 -15.65
N ALA A 122 0.51 1.34 -15.46
CA ALA A 122 0.63 2.74 -15.07
C ALA A 122 1.27 2.90 -13.67
N ASP A 123 0.89 2.06 -12.71
CA ASP A 123 1.50 2.07 -11.38
C ASP A 123 2.99 1.68 -11.41
N THR A 124 3.38 0.72 -12.26
CA THR A 124 4.80 0.34 -12.41
C THR A 124 5.63 1.42 -13.12
N ASP A 125 5.10 2.07 -14.16
CA ASP A 125 5.76 3.20 -14.82
C ASP A 125 5.93 4.37 -13.85
N LEU A 126 4.90 4.69 -13.09
CA LEU A 126 4.93 5.74 -12.08
C LEU A 126 5.98 5.45 -10.99
N THR A 127 6.05 4.22 -10.51
CA THR A 127 7.05 3.77 -9.53
C THR A 127 8.46 4.00 -10.05
N LEU A 128 8.73 3.66 -11.32
CA LEU A 128 10.05 3.86 -11.93
C LEU A 128 10.38 5.34 -12.11
N ARG A 129 9.41 6.18 -12.49
CA ARG A 129 9.61 7.63 -12.63
C ARG A 129 9.92 8.29 -11.29
N ILE A 130 9.19 7.93 -10.24
CA ILE A 130 9.46 8.38 -8.87
C ILE A 130 10.85 7.94 -8.42
N CYS A 131 11.23 6.68 -8.66
CA CYS A 131 12.56 6.18 -8.36
C CYS A 131 13.65 7.05 -9.00
N ASN A 132 13.56 7.29 -10.29
CA ASN A 132 14.56 8.08 -11.02
C ASN A 132 14.66 9.53 -10.52
N LEU A 133 13.51 10.15 -10.21
CA LEU A 133 13.46 11.50 -9.65
C LEU A 133 14.16 11.57 -8.29
N TYR A 134 13.80 10.65 -7.38
CA TYR A 134 14.30 10.68 -6.02
C TYR A 134 15.72 10.14 -5.86
N LEU A 135 16.19 9.26 -6.72
CA LEU A 135 17.62 8.89 -6.76
C LEU A 135 18.50 10.11 -7.09
N LYS A 136 18.03 11.01 -7.94
CA LYS A 136 18.75 12.26 -8.20
C LYS A 136 18.77 13.15 -6.95
N LYS A 137 17.62 13.36 -6.31
CA LYS A 137 17.52 14.13 -5.07
C LYS A 137 18.38 13.53 -3.95
N LEU A 138 18.34 12.19 -3.78
CA LEU A 138 19.17 11.46 -2.81
C LEU A 138 20.67 11.72 -3.00
N LYS A 139 21.11 11.74 -4.26
CA LYS A 139 22.50 12.04 -4.61
C LYS A 139 22.86 13.48 -4.33
N ASP A 140 21.99 14.43 -4.69
CA ASP A 140 22.20 15.86 -4.48
C ASP A 140 22.32 16.20 -2.97
N GLU A 141 21.62 15.42 -2.11
CA GLU A 141 21.70 15.52 -0.64
C GLU A 141 22.87 14.72 -0.02
N GLY A 142 23.61 13.94 -0.81
CA GLY A 142 24.74 13.13 -0.33
C GLY A 142 24.34 11.93 0.54
N LEU A 143 23.08 11.46 0.44
CA LEU A 143 22.50 10.39 1.26
C LEU A 143 22.62 9.00 0.64
N GLU A 144 23.29 8.83 -0.51
CA GLU A 144 23.38 7.55 -1.22
C GLU A 144 23.95 6.43 -0.36
N LYS A 145 25.06 6.71 0.36
CA LYS A 145 25.71 5.71 1.21
C LYS A 145 24.82 5.28 2.37
N PHE A 146 24.16 6.24 3.04
CA PHE A 146 23.22 5.98 4.12
C PHE A 146 22.06 5.11 3.65
N PHE A 147 21.50 5.40 2.46
CA PHE A 147 20.38 4.66 1.92
C PHE A 147 20.75 3.24 1.47
N PHE A 148 21.83 3.08 0.70
CA PHE A 148 22.14 1.80 0.07
C PHE A 148 23.02 0.87 0.89
N GLU A 149 23.95 1.42 1.71
CA GLU A 149 25.03 0.66 2.30
C GLU A 149 24.98 0.63 3.84
N ASP A 150 24.69 1.77 4.48
CA ASP A 150 24.83 1.86 5.92
C ASP A 150 23.57 1.40 6.68
N GLU A 151 22.38 1.90 6.31
CA GLU A 151 21.20 1.69 7.13
C GLU A 151 19.93 1.28 6.37
N VAL A 152 19.38 2.13 5.47
CA VAL A 152 17.99 1.99 5.03
C VAL A 152 17.74 0.65 4.33
N MET A 153 18.38 0.41 3.20
CA MET A 153 18.14 -0.82 2.43
C MET A 153 18.73 -2.09 3.08
N PRO A 154 19.88 -2.05 3.77
CA PRO A 154 20.35 -3.21 4.53
C PRO A 154 19.39 -3.63 5.64
N ILE A 155 18.97 -2.70 6.51
CA ILE A 155 18.02 -2.98 7.59
C ILE A 155 16.68 -3.47 7.03
N TYR A 156 16.19 -2.84 5.97
CA TYR A 156 14.95 -3.23 5.33
C TYR A 156 14.95 -4.68 4.84
N ARG A 157 16.00 -5.07 4.12
CA ARG A 157 16.11 -6.42 3.54
C ARG A 157 16.48 -7.50 4.55
N GLU A 158 17.35 -7.17 5.51
CA GLU A 158 17.94 -8.17 6.40
C GLU A 158 17.19 -8.30 7.73
N VAL A 159 16.46 -7.26 8.13
CA VAL A 159 15.76 -7.22 9.42
C VAL A 159 14.25 -7.03 9.22
N THR A 160 13.82 -5.91 8.64
CA THR A 160 12.42 -5.50 8.65
C THR A 160 11.52 -6.51 7.91
N VAL A 161 11.80 -6.79 6.64
CA VAL A 161 10.97 -7.71 5.85
C VAL A 161 11.03 -9.15 6.37
N PRO A 162 12.19 -9.70 6.76
CA PRO A 162 12.23 -11.01 7.42
C PRO A 162 11.44 -11.07 8.73
N MET A 163 11.50 -10.03 9.56
CA MET A 163 10.76 -9.95 10.81
C MET A 163 9.25 -9.88 10.57
N GLU A 164 8.79 -9.06 9.62
CA GLU A 164 7.38 -9.03 9.19
C GLU A 164 6.91 -10.38 8.64
N SER A 165 7.76 -11.05 7.88
CA SER A 165 7.46 -12.37 7.30
C SER A 165 7.39 -13.48 8.35
N TYR A 166 8.20 -13.38 9.42
CA TYR A 166 8.14 -14.30 10.54
C TYR A 166 6.86 -14.12 11.37
N GLY A 167 6.46 -12.85 11.56
CA GLY A 167 5.26 -12.49 12.32
C GLY A 167 5.44 -12.62 13.83
N VAL A 168 4.31 -12.62 14.52
CA VAL A 168 4.22 -12.76 15.99
C VAL A 168 3.17 -13.82 16.30
N ASP A 169 3.46 -14.69 17.24
CA ASP A 169 2.48 -15.65 17.75
C ASP A 169 1.39 -14.92 18.53
N LEU A 170 0.15 -15.22 18.22
CA LEU A 170 -1.03 -14.65 18.86
C LEU A 170 -1.79 -15.73 19.63
N ASP A 171 -2.18 -15.42 20.87
CA ASP A 171 -3.16 -16.23 21.62
C ASP A 171 -4.56 -15.91 21.06
N VAL A 172 -4.96 -16.72 20.07
CA VAL A 172 -6.22 -16.54 19.35
C VAL A 172 -7.42 -16.69 20.28
N ASP A 173 -7.37 -17.66 21.21
CA ASP A 173 -8.46 -17.92 22.16
C ASP A 173 -8.67 -16.71 23.09
N LEU A 174 -7.58 -16.13 23.58
CA LEU A 174 -7.63 -14.91 24.40
C LEU A 174 -8.17 -13.73 23.60
N ILE A 175 -7.74 -13.55 22.35
CA ILE A 175 -8.23 -12.47 21.47
C ILE A 175 -9.72 -12.61 21.22
N GLU A 176 -10.22 -13.80 20.91
CA GLU A 176 -11.64 -14.06 20.69
C GLU A 176 -12.47 -13.79 21.95
N LYS A 177 -11.96 -14.16 23.12
CA LYS A 177 -12.58 -13.86 24.41
C LYS A 177 -12.68 -12.34 24.64
N ILE A 178 -11.55 -11.62 24.51
CA ILE A 178 -11.51 -10.15 24.69
C ILE A 178 -12.43 -9.47 23.66
N HIS A 179 -12.42 -9.89 22.41
CA HIS A 179 -13.30 -9.36 21.37
C HIS A 179 -14.78 -9.52 21.76
N SER A 180 -15.17 -10.70 22.27
CA SER A 180 -16.52 -10.97 22.70
C SER A 180 -16.95 -10.07 23.87
N GLU A 181 -16.06 -9.87 24.83
CA GLU A 181 -16.29 -8.96 25.98
C GLU A 181 -16.47 -7.51 25.49
N ILE A 182 -15.59 -7.03 24.59
CA ILE A 182 -15.67 -5.68 24.03
C ILE A 182 -16.99 -5.46 23.25
N VAL A 183 -17.44 -6.45 22.48
CA VAL A 183 -18.71 -6.36 21.72
C VAL A 183 -19.91 -6.23 22.66
N ILE A 184 -19.90 -6.94 23.80
CA ILE A 184 -20.93 -6.83 24.82
C ILE A 184 -20.92 -5.43 25.45
N ASP A 185 -19.76 -4.98 25.90
CA ASP A 185 -19.59 -3.64 26.51
C ASP A 185 -20.00 -2.51 25.55
N GLN A 186 -19.63 -2.62 24.27
CA GLN A 186 -20.04 -1.65 23.25
C GLN A 186 -21.58 -1.59 23.09
N ARG A 187 -22.23 -2.75 23.11
CA ARG A 187 -23.70 -2.84 23.00
C ARG A 187 -24.39 -2.21 24.23
N GLU A 188 -23.89 -2.52 25.42
CA GLU A 188 -24.43 -1.96 26.66
C GLU A 188 -24.21 -0.44 26.72
N ASN A 189 -23.00 0.03 26.43
CA ASN A 189 -22.69 1.46 26.41
C ASN A 189 -23.52 2.19 25.34
N LYS A 190 -23.72 1.59 24.16
CA LYS A 190 -24.62 2.17 23.15
C LYS A 190 -26.06 2.29 23.64
N GLN A 191 -26.57 1.30 24.39
CA GLN A 191 -27.92 1.37 24.95
C GLN A 191 -28.03 2.48 26.02
N ILE A 192 -27.00 2.63 26.88
CA ILE A 192 -26.97 3.70 27.90
C ILE A 192 -26.97 5.07 27.21
N VAL A 193 -26.11 5.27 26.22
CA VAL A 193 -26.02 6.53 25.46
C VAL A 193 -27.35 6.84 24.75
N MET A 194 -27.91 5.84 24.05
CA MET A 194 -29.20 6.01 23.36
C MET A 194 -30.34 6.37 24.33
N LYS A 195 -30.38 5.73 25.49
CA LYS A 195 -31.37 6.05 26.53
C LYS A 195 -31.22 7.48 27.01
N SER A 196 -30.00 7.92 27.29
CA SER A 196 -29.73 9.31 27.70
C SER A 196 -30.07 10.31 26.60
N LEU A 197 -29.74 10.01 25.33
CA LEU A 197 -30.08 10.88 24.21
C LEU A 197 -31.61 11.05 24.04
N THR A 198 -32.38 9.97 24.19
CA THR A 198 -33.85 10.04 24.11
C THR A 198 -34.52 10.85 25.22
N GLU A 199 -33.81 11.13 26.33
CA GLU A 199 -34.27 12.02 27.37
C GLU A 199 -34.10 13.52 27.03
N TYR A 200 -33.17 13.86 26.14
CA TYR A 200 -32.76 15.24 25.82
C TYR A 200 -32.95 15.63 24.36
N CYS A 201 -33.12 14.68 23.44
CA CYS A 201 -33.21 14.90 22.00
C CYS A 201 -34.47 14.27 21.42
N THR A 202 -34.98 14.87 20.36
CA THR A 202 -36.06 14.26 19.56
C THR A 202 -35.55 13.13 18.70
N PRO A 203 -36.40 12.17 18.26
CA PRO A 203 -35.97 11.09 17.37
C PRO A 203 -35.32 11.55 16.06
N GLU A 204 -35.65 12.73 15.56
CA GLU A 204 -35.12 13.34 14.34
C GLU A 204 -33.71 13.92 14.53
N GLU A 205 -33.34 14.23 15.79
CA GLU A 205 -32.00 14.74 16.14
C GLU A 205 -30.99 13.62 16.49
N ILE A 206 -31.46 12.36 16.61
CA ILE A 206 -30.63 11.19 16.97
C ILE A 206 -30.15 10.40 15.70
N THR A 207 -30.59 10.80 14.52
CA THR A 207 -30.16 10.19 13.23
C THR A 207 -28.87 10.84 12.76
#